data_a8b606e70146ee0b6a9cc578278f62e5
#
_entry.id   a8b606e70146ee0b6a9cc578278f62e5
#
_cell.length_a   1.000
_cell.length_b   1.000
_cell.length_c   1.000
_cell.angle_alpha   90.00
_cell.angle_beta   90.00
_cell.angle_gamma   90.00
#
_symmetry.space_group_name_H-M   'P 1'
#
loop_
_entity.id
_entity.type
_entity.pdbx_description
1 polymer ?
#
loop_
_entity_poly.entity_id
_entity_poly.type
_entity_poly.pdbx_seq_one_letter_code
_entity_poly.pdbx_strand_id
1 'polypeptide(L)'
;MIHILQSVSNMDRGGIESMLMNYYRHLDRTRFQFDFLVNKKKPGFFDDEIRALGGRIFQSPGVAPQSYPAYLRSMQQLLAQHPEIKVLHAHNEAMQLFALEGAKKAGLPVRIAHAHNTCLPKDAKLPIKWFCKQFIPGAATDYWACGREAGIYYFGQSAWDARGVTLRNAIDLDRFGYRPQVRAKLRAEYGLNDKLVVGCVARLMAQKNHTRLLD
;
A
#
# COMPACT_ATOMS: atom_id res chain seq x y z
N MET A 1 9.41 -19.21 -10.20
CA MET A 1 9.02 -18.25 -9.16
C MET A 1 8.33 -17.07 -9.84
N ILE A 2 7.20 -16.62 -9.31
CA ILE A 2 6.43 -15.48 -9.83
C ILE A 2 6.85 -14.23 -9.06
N HIS A 3 7.32 -13.20 -9.76
CA HIS A 3 7.61 -11.91 -9.16
C HIS A 3 6.39 -11.00 -9.21
N ILE A 4 6.08 -10.36 -8.06
CA ILE A 4 4.98 -9.41 -7.87
C ILE A 4 5.59 -8.04 -7.60
N LEU A 5 5.39 -7.09 -8.50
CA LEU A 5 5.89 -5.73 -8.38
C LEU A 5 4.93 -4.89 -7.53
N GLN A 6 5.33 -4.53 -6.33
CA GLN A 6 4.59 -3.67 -5.41
C GLN A 6 4.89 -2.19 -5.74
N SER A 7 3.92 -1.46 -6.30
CA SER A 7 4.10 -0.03 -6.60
C SER A 7 3.63 0.83 -5.43
N VAL A 8 4.56 1.52 -4.78
CA VAL A 8 4.35 2.35 -3.59
C VAL A 8 5.08 3.70 -3.71
N SER A 9 4.79 4.63 -2.82
CA SER A 9 5.52 5.91 -2.80
C SER A 9 6.96 5.77 -2.34
N ASN A 10 7.16 5.02 -1.25
CA ASN A 10 8.43 4.71 -0.61
C ASN A 10 8.20 3.55 0.38
N MET A 11 9.24 2.85 0.81
CA MET A 11 9.15 1.80 1.83
C MET A 11 9.60 2.31 3.21
N ASP A 12 9.04 3.47 3.64
CA ASP A 12 9.26 4.06 4.96
C ASP A 12 8.24 3.54 5.99
N ARG A 13 8.19 4.11 7.19
CA ARG A 13 7.23 3.74 8.25
C ARG A 13 5.83 4.28 7.92
N GLY A 14 4.92 3.39 7.53
CA GLY A 14 3.54 3.71 7.19
C GLY A 14 2.65 2.47 7.23
N GLY A 15 1.33 2.67 7.11
CA GLY A 15 0.36 1.58 7.21
C GLY A 15 0.44 0.60 6.03
N ILE A 16 0.59 1.11 4.80
CA ILE A 16 0.71 0.31 3.59
C ILE A 16 2.03 -0.47 3.61
N GLU A 17 3.12 0.21 3.91
CA GLU A 17 4.45 -0.35 3.96
C GLU A 17 4.55 -1.45 5.02
N SER A 18 4.01 -1.21 6.22
CA SER A 18 3.95 -2.22 7.29
C SER A 18 3.08 -3.43 6.91
N MET A 19 1.95 -3.20 6.25
CA MET A 19 1.09 -4.27 5.73
C MET A 19 1.86 -5.13 4.71
N LEU A 20 2.51 -4.50 3.73
CA LEU A 20 3.29 -5.22 2.72
C LEU A 20 4.42 -6.05 3.34
N MET A 21 5.14 -5.49 4.33
CA MET A 21 6.20 -6.22 5.01
C MET A 21 5.66 -7.38 5.87
N ASN A 22 4.49 -7.21 6.50
CA ASN A 22 3.85 -8.31 7.22
C ASN A 22 3.50 -9.47 6.28
N TYR A 23 2.96 -9.21 5.09
CA TYR A 23 2.75 -10.25 4.09
C TYR A 23 4.07 -10.82 3.57
N TYR A 24 5.07 -9.98 3.28
CA TYR A 24 6.33 -10.40 2.69
C TYR A 24 7.14 -11.33 3.59
N ARG A 25 7.15 -11.08 4.91
CA ARG A 25 7.80 -11.96 5.89
C ARG A 25 7.22 -13.36 5.93
N HIS A 26 5.93 -13.51 5.63
CA HIS A 26 5.19 -14.77 5.68
C HIS A 26 4.91 -15.37 4.29
N LEU A 27 5.39 -14.73 3.23
CA LEU A 27 5.20 -15.20 1.87
C LEU A 27 6.00 -16.49 1.62
N ASP A 28 5.38 -17.47 0.94
CA ASP A 28 6.11 -18.63 0.41
C ASP A 28 7.05 -18.17 -0.73
N ARG A 29 8.28 -17.86 -0.37
CA ARG A 29 9.31 -17.37 -1.29
C ARG A 29 9.88 -18.43 -2.23
N THR A 30 9.46 -19.67 -2.14
CA THR A 30 9.74 -20.69 -3.16
C THR A 30 8.88 -20.51 -4.40
N ARG A 31 7.70 -19.92 -4.23
CA ARG A 31 6.70 -19.70 -5.28
C ARG A 31 6.60 -18.25 -5.74
N PHE A 32 6.68 -17.31 -4.80
CA PHE A 32 6.43 -15.89 -5.01
C PHE A 32 7.56 -15.02 -4.45
N GLN A 33 7.84 -13.93 -5.12
CA GLN A 33 8.80 -12.92 -4.68
C GLN A 33 8.18 -11.53 -4.81
N PHE A 34 8.37 -10.67 -3.80
CA PHE A 34 8.02 -9.25 -3.91
C PHE A 34 9.23 -8.45 -4.39
N ASP A 35 8.99 -7.65 -5.41
CA ASP A 35 9.84 -6.54 -5.82
C ASP A 35 9.09 -5.23 -5.62
N PHE A 36 9.79 -4.12 -5.46
CA PHE A 36 9.20 -2.84 -5.10
C PHE A 36 9.56 -1.77 -6.12
N LEU A 37 8.54 -1.02 -6.57
CA LEU A 37 8.70 0.16 -7.42
C LEU A 37 8.36 1.39 -6.61
N VAL A 38 9.36 2.22 -6.31
CA VAL A 38 9.24 3.44 -5.50
C VAL A 38 9.41 4.68 -6.35
N ASN A 39 8.71 5.77 -6.02
CA ASN A 39 8.83 7.03 -6.75
C ASN A 39 9.53 8.16 -5.96
N LYS A 40 9.85 7.95 -4.69
CA LYS A 40 10.65 8.86 -3.87
C LYS A 40 12.09 8.37 -3.81
N LYS A 41 13.04 9.30 -4.02
CA LYS A 41 14.48 9.00 -4.01
C LYS A 41 15.06 8.78 -2.60
N LYS A 42 14.36 9.21 -1.55
CA LYS A 42 14.81 9.02 -0.17
C LYS A 42 14.76 7.53 0.19
N PRO A 43 15.82 6.96 0.79
CA PRO A 43 15.79 5.59 1.29
C PRO A 43 14.62 5.36 2.25
N GLY A 44 13.98 4.21 2.13
CA GLY A 44 12.91 3.77 3.01
C GLY A 44 13.44 3.02 4.24
N PHE A 45 12.66 3.01 5.30
CA PHE A 45 13.01 2.29 6.53
C PHE A 45 13.15 0.77 6.32
N PHE A 46 12.37 0.21 5.40
CA PHE A 46 12.35 -1.23 5.14
C PHE A 46 13.28 -1.69 4.00
N ASP A 47 14.05 -0.79 3.38
CA ASP A 47 14.85 -1.10 2.19
C ASP A 47 15.86 -2.23 2.42
N ASP A 48 16.56 -2.22 3.57
CA ASP A 48 17.56 -3.24 3.88
C ASP A 48 16.91 -4.59 4.19
N GLU A 49 15.77 -4.59 4.88
CA GLU A 49 14.99 -5.82 5.13
C GLU A 49 14.44 -6.41 3.83
N ILE A 50 13.95 -5.58 2.90
CA ILE A 50 13.50 -6.02 1.59
C ILE A 50 14.62 -6.73 0.84
N ARG A 51 15.81 -6.15 0.82
CA ARG A 51 16.99 -6.75 0.17
C ARG A 51 17.43 -8.06 0.84
N ALA A 52 17.41 -8.09 2.17
CA ALA A 52 17.72 -9.31 2.95
C ALA A 52 16.73 -10.46 2.67
N LEU A 53 15.47 -10.13 2.36
CA LEU A 53 14.45 -11.10 1.93
C LEU A 53 14.54 -11.46 0.43
N GLY A 54 15.52 -10.92 -0.31
CA GLY A 54 15.74 -11.19 -1.74
C GLY A 54 14.94 -10.28 -2.68
N GLY A 55 14.20 -9.30 -2.17
CA GLY A 55 13.45 -8.34 -2.97
C GLY A 55 14.32 -7.26 -3.58
N ARG A 56 13.95 -6.80 -4.76
CA ARG A 56 14.60 -5.69 -5.46
C ARG A 56 13.78 -4.41 -5.28
N ILE A 57 14.49 -3.28 -5.29
CA ILE A 57 13.85 -1.96 -5.22
C ILE A 57 14.23 -1.19 -6.48
N PHE A 58 13.22 -0.87 -7.27
CA PHE A 58 13.34 -0.10 -8.51
C PHE A 58 12.86 1.33 -8.29
N GLN A 59 13.55 2.28 -8.90
CA GLN A 59 13.20 3.68 -8.84
C GLN A 59 12.42 4.09 -10.10
N SER A 60 11.20 4.61 -9.94
CA SER A 60 10.43 5.23 -11.02
C SER A 60 10.59 6.75 -11.04
N PRO A 61 10.27 7.41 -12.16
CA PRO A 61 10.01 8.85 -12.18
C PRO A 61 8.90 9.23 -11.20
N GLY A 62 8.85 10.50 -10.81
CA GLY A 62 7.80 11.02 -9.94
C GLY A 62 6.40 10.91 -10.59
N VAL A 63 5.37 10.78 -9.75
CA VAL A 63 3.97 10.72 -10.19
C VAL A 63 3.38 12.14 -10.29
N ALA A 64 3.65 12.80 -11.40
CA ALA A 64 3.14 14.13 -11.73
C ALA A 64 2.76 14.16 -13.22
N PRO A 65 1.81 15.00 -13.67
CA PRO A 65 1.36 15.02 -15.07
C PRO A 65 2.51 15.17 -16.08
N GLN A 66 3.45 16.05 -15.80
CA GLN A 66 4.62 16.28 -16.67
C GLN A 66 5.58 15.07 -16.75
N SER A 67 5.58 14.21 -15.75
CA SER A 67 6.40 12.99 -15.70
C SER A 67 5.72 11.77 -16.35
N TYR A 68 4.45 11.89 -16.74
CA TYR A 68 3.66 10.76 -17.22
C TYR A 68 4.30 9.98 -18.37
N PRO A 69 4.75 10.64 -19.49
CA PRO A 69 5.40 9.91 -20.58
C PRO A 69 6.70 9.21 -20.17
N ALA A 70 7.49 9.85 -19.29
CA ALA A 70 8.72 9.25 -18.77
C ALA A 70 8.42 8.06 -17.85
N TYR A 71 7.37 8.15 -17.04
CA TYR A 71 6.93 7.05 -16.18
C TYR A 71 6.51 5.82 -17.01
N LEU A 72 5.71 6.02 -18.07
CA LEU A 72 5.29 4.92 -18.95
C LEU A 72 6.48 4.23 -19.61
N ARG A 73 7.44 5.00 -20.16
CA ARG A 73 8.66 4.44 -20.76
C ARG A 73 9.50 3.66 -19.74
N SER A 74 9.69 4.22 -18.54
CA SER A 74 10.43 3.55 -17.46
C SER A 74 9.77 2.22 -17.06
N MET A 75 8.44 2.18 -16.95
CA MET A 75 7.71 0.93 -16.65
C MET A 75 7.87 -0.10 -17.76
N GLN A 76 7.76 0.29 -19.03
CA GLN A 76 7.94 -0.61 -20.18
C GLN A 76 9.37 -1.18 -20.21
N GLN A 77 10.39 -0.34 -19.99
CA GLN A 77 11.78 -0.76 -19.91
C GLN A 77 12.02 -1.74 -18.75
N LEU A 78 11.50 -1.42 -17.56
CA LEU A 78 11.60 -2.28 -16.38
C LEU A 78 11.02 -3.68 -16.67
N LEU A 79 9.79 -3.74 -17.18
CA LEU A 79 9.11 -5.01 -17.44
C LEU A 79 9.75 -5.80 -18.60
N ALA A 80 10.34 -5.13 -19.58
CA ALA A 80 11.11 -5.78 -20.64
C ALA A 80 12.41 -6.40 -20.12
N GLN A 81 13.08 -5.75 -19.16
CA GLN A 81 14.31 -6.24 -18.52
C GLN A 81 14.05 -7.32 -17.48
N HIS A 82 12.82 -7.40 -16.94
CA HIS A 82 12.42 -8.30 -15.87
C HIS A 82 11.17 -9.12 -16.24
N PRO A 83 11.28 -10.04 -17.20
CA PRO A 83 10.14 -10.83 -17.70
C PRO A 83 9.56 -11.81 -16.67
N GLU A 84 10.27 -12.07 -15.55
CA GLU A 84 9.79 -12.83 -14.40
C GLU A 84 8.72 -12.11 -13.60
N ILE A 85 8.60 -10.77 -13.71
CA ILE A 85 7.51 -9.99 -13.12
C ILE A 85 6.24 -10.28 -13.90
N LYS A 86 5.25 -10.88 -13.23
CA LYS A 86 3.96 -11.27 -13.85
C LYS A 86 2.77 -10.51 -13.30
N VAL A 87 2.94 -9.83 -12.17
CA VAL A 87 1.87 -9.12 -11.47
C VAL A 87 2.38 -7.74 -11.06
N LEU A 88 1.59 -6.71 -11.34
CA LEU A 88 1.70 -5.41 -10.70
C LEU A 88 0.64 -5.30 -9.60
N HIS A 89 1.03 -4.90 -8.40
CA HIS A 89 0.13 -4.57 -7.30
C HIS A 89 0.38 -3.11 -6.87
N ALA A 90 -0.57 -2.23 -7.16
CA ALA A 90 -0.39 -0.79 -7.04
C ALA A 90 -1.15 -0.20 -5.85
N HIS A 91 -0.48 0.67 -5.05
CA HIS A 91 -0.98 1.17 -3.76
C HIS A 91 -1.04 2.71 -3.64
N ASN A 92 -0.66 3.43 -4.68
CA ASN A 92 -0.48 4.89 -4.63
C ASN A 92 -1.79 5.69 -4.77
N GLU A 93 -2.86 5.32 -4.06
CA GLU A 93 -4.17 5.98 -4.14
C GLU A 93 -4.60 6.17 -5.62
N ALA A 94 -5.13 7.34 -5.99
CA ALA A 94 -5.50 7.63 -7.38
C ALA A 94 -4.29 7.72 -8.33
N MET A 95 -3.10 8.04 -7.81
CA MET A 95 -1.88 8.13 -8.62
C MET A 95 -1.33 6.75 -9.02
N GLN A 96 -1.88 5.65 -8.51
CA GLN A 96 -1.58 4.30 -8.98
C GLN A 96 -1.89 4.11 -10.47
N LEU A 97 -2.72 4.98 -11.07
CA LEU A 97 -3.01 4.97 -12.50
C LEU A 97 -1.73 4.99 -13.35
N PHE A 98 -0.68 5.72 -12.92
CA PHE A 98 0.60 5.77 -13.64
C PHE A 98 1.24 4.39 -13.80
N ALA A 99 1.27 3.62 -12.70
CA ALA A 99 1.83 2.27 -12.71
C ALA A 99 0.94 1.30 -13.50
N LEU A 100 -0.38 1.38 -13.30
CA LEU A 100 -1.35 0.53 -13.98
C LEU A 100 -1.33 0.73 -15.51
N GLU A 101 -1.32 1.98 -15.98
CA GLU A 101 -1.25 2.30 -17.42
C GLU A 101 0.10 1.91 -18.02
N GLY A 102 1.21 2.14 -17.30
CA GLY A 102 2.53 1.71 -17.73
C GLY A 102 2.61 0.19 -17.91
N ALA A 103 2.11 -0.56 -16.94
CA ALA A 103 2.06 -2.02 -16.99
C ALA A 103 1.09 -2.55 -18.07
N LYS A 104 -0.06 -1.88 -18.25
CA LYS A 104 -1.02 -2.20 -19.33
C LYS A 104 -0.37 -2.05 -20.71
N LYS A 105 0.32 -0.94 -20.94
CA LYS A 105 1.04 -0.68 -22.20
C LYS A 105 2.22 -1.62 -22.44
N ALA A 106 2.81 -2.14 -21.37
CA ALA A 106 3.85 -3.16 -21.44
C ALA A 106 3.29 -4.59 -21.64
N GLY A 107 1.97 -4.77 -21.68
CA GLY A 107 1.33 -6.07 -21.85
C GLY A 107 1.32 -6.94 -20.60
N LEU A 108 1.56 -6.38 -19.39
CA LEU A 108 1.55 -7.17 -18.16
C LEU A 108 0.12 -7.72 -17.91
N PRO A 109 -0.04 -9.05 -17.73
CA PRO A 109 -1.38 -9.65 -17.73
C PRO A 109 -2.19 -9.34 -16.45
N VAL A 110 -1.55 -9.26 -15.29
CA VAL A 110 -2.21 -9.05 -14.01
C VAL A 110 -1.81 -7.70 -13.41
N ARG A 111 -2.81 -6.84 -13.21
CA ARG A 111 -2.64 -5.47 -12.71
C ARG A 111 -3.68 -5.18 -11.63
N ILE A 112 -3.26 -5.29 -10.37
CA ILE A 112 -4.11 -5.13 -9.20
C ILE A 112 -4.09 -3.66 -8.77
N ALA A 113 -5.25 -3.02 -8.75
CA ALA A 113 -5.45 -1.72 -8.11
C ALA A 113 -5.90 -1.93 -6.66
N HIS A 114 -5.18 -1.35 -5.68
CA HIS A 114 -5.52 -1.53 -4.26
C HIS A 114 -5.90 -0.20 -3.60
N ALA A 115 -7.12 -0.14 -3.08
CA ALA A 115 -7.66 1.01 -2.37
C ALA A 115 -7.45 0.87 -0.85
N HIS A 116 -6.88 1.91 -0.21
CA HIS A 116 -6.57 1.92 1.23
C HIS A 116 -7.37 2.98 2.01
N ASN A 117 -8.11 3.84 1.32
CA ASN A 117 -8.86 4.95 1.90
C ASN A 117 -10.27 5.02 1.33
N THR A 118 -11.19 5.58 2.08
CA THR A 118 -12.59 5.84 1.67
C THR A 118 -12.80 7.25 1.12
N CYS A 119 -11.73 8.03 0.96
CA CYS A 119 -11.77 9.38 0.38
C CYS A 119 -10.40 9.74 -0.21
N LEU A 120 -10.39 10.70 -1.12
CA LEU A 120 -9.15 11.34 -1.59
C LEU A 120 -8.72 12.41 -0.58
N PRO A 121 -7.42 12.51 -0.27
CA PRO A 121 -6.89 13.61 0.55
C PRO A 121 -7.22 14.98 -0.06
N LYS A 122 -7.66 15.90 0.76
CA LYS A 122 -7.95 17.29 0.37
C LYS A 122 -6.64 18.09 0.33
N ASP A 123 -5.86 17.92 -0.73
CA ASP A 123 -4.62 18.63 -0.98
C ASP A 123 -4.63 19.30 -2.37
N ALA A 124 -3.60 20.06 -2.69
CA ALA A 124 -3.48 20.76 -3.97
C ALA A 124 -3.53 19.83 -5.20
N LYS A 125 -3.35 18.53 -5.02
CA LYS A 125 -3.43 17.51 -6.09
C LYS A 125 -4.82 16.88 -6.23
N LEU A 126 -5.81 17.33 -5.46
CA LEU A 126 -7.16 16.75 -5.47
C LEU A 126 -7.77 16.69 -6.89
N PRO A 127 -7.71 17.74 -7.74
CA PRO A 127 -8.29 17.67 -9.08
C PRO A 127 -7.66 16.58 -9.95
N ILE A 128 -6.32 16.46 -9.94
CA ILE A 128 -5.63 15.42 -10.71
C ILE A 128 -5.89 14.02 -10.13
N LYS A 129 -5.98 13.89 -8.80
CA LYS A 129 -6.34 12.62 -8.17
C LYS A 129 -7.75 12.19 -8.54
N TRP A 130 -8.70 13.13 -8.53
CA TRP A 130 -10.07 12.86 -8.95
C TRP A 130 -10.14 12.41 -10.42
N PHE A 131 -9.43 13.11 -11.29
CA PHE A 131 -9.30 12.73 -12.70
C PHE A 131 -8.69 11.33 -12.85
N CYS A 132 -7.54 11.05 -12.27
CA CYS A 132 -6.86 9.77 -12.36
C CYS A 132 -7.74 8.61 -11.87
N LYS A 133 -8.51 8.81 -10.79
CA LYS A 133 -9.40 7.80 -10.23
C LYS A 133 -10.40 7.27 -11.26
N GLN A 134 -10.92 8.10 -12.16
CA GLN A 134 -11.91 7.69 -13.16
C GLN A 134 -11.37 6.65 -14.17
N PHE A 135 -10.04 6.63 -14.38
CA PHE A 135 -9.40 5.75 -15.34
C PHE A 135 -8.82 4.48 -14.75
N ILE A 136 -8.74 4.37 -13.41
CA ILE A 136 -8.23 3.17 -12.74
C ILE A 136 -8.97 1.90 -13.17
N PRO A 137 -10.33 1.87 -13.23
CA PRO A 137 -11.05 0.66 -13.61
C PRO A 137 -10.71 0.15 -15.02
N GLY A 138 -10.40 1.04 -15.95
CA GLY A 138 -9.98 0.66 -17.31
C GLY A 138 -8.53 0.21 -17.44
N ALA A 139 -7.68 0.54 -16.45
CA ALA A 139 -6.27 0.19 -16.44
C ALA A 139 -5.97 -1.08 -15.63
N ALA A 140 -6.76 -1.37 -14.60
CA ALA A 140 -6.60 -2.56 -13.75
C ALA A 140 -7.34 -3.78 -14.29
N THR A 141 -6.84 -4.97 -13.96
CA THR A 141 -7.54 -6.25 -14.16
C THR A 141 -8.33 -6.69 -12.95
N ASP A 142 -7.83 -6.32 -11.76
CA ASP A 142 -8.35 -6.75 -10.47
C ASP A 142 -8.47 -5.56 -9.51
N TYR A 143 -9.49 -5.58 -8.64
CA TYR A 143 -9.77 -4.53 -7.68
C TYR A 143 -9.66 -5.08 -6.26
N TRP A 144 -8.69 -4.59 -5.51
CA TRP A 144 -8.51 -4.95 -4.12
C TRP A 144 -8.70 -3.74 -3.22
N ALA A 145 -9.18 -3.95 -1.99
CA ALA A 145 -9.31 -2.89 -1.00
C ALA A 145 -9.15 -3.43 0.43
N CYS A 146 -8.74 -2.57 1.34
CA CYS A 146 -8.68 -2.88 2.77
C CYS A 146 -10.07 -3.08 3.42
N GLY A 147 -11.13 -2.63 2.74
CA GLY A 147 -12.53 -2.78 3.14
C GLY A 147 -13.47 -2.44 1.99
N ARG A 148 -14.74 -2.89 2.11
CA ARG A 148 -15.75 -2.75 1.05
C ARG A 148 -15.99 -1.29 0.65
N GLU A 149 -16.07 -0.39 1.61
CA GLU A 149 -16.32 1.05 1.40
C GLU A 149 -15.19 1.71 0.59
N ALA A 150 -13.93 1.32 0.87
CA ALA A 150 -12.78 1.80 0.10
C ALA A 150 -12.84 1.31 -1.35
N GLY A 151 -13.22 0.05 -1.54
CA GLY A 151 -13.41 -0.53 -2.87
C GLY A 151 -14.50 0.18 -3.67
N ILE A 152 -15.67 0.35 -3.09
CA ILE A 152 -16.80 1.06 -3.74
C ILE A 152 -16.41 2.50 -4.06
N TYR A 153 -15.75 3.19 -3.14
CA TYR A 153 -15.32 4.58 -3.35
C TYR A 153 -14.37 4.72 -4.56
N TYR A 154 -13.40 3.80 -4.70
CA TYR A 154 -12.38 3.89 -5.75
C TYR A 154 -12.86 3.34 -7.10
N PHE A 155 -13.60 2.23 -7.11
CA PHE A 155 -13.88 1.48 -8.32
C PHE A 155 -15.34 1.57 -8.76
N GLY A 156 -16.24 2.06 -7.89
CA GLY A 156 -17.68 2.07 -8.08
C GLY A 156 -18.35 0.76 -7.65
N GLN A 157 -19.63 0.84 -7.28
CA GLN A 157 -20.40 -0.27 -6.73
C GLN A 157 -20.41 -1.49 -7.66
N SER A 158 -20.79 -1.28 -8.92
CA SER A 158 -20.93 -2.38 -9.90
C SER A 158 -19.60 -3.10 -10.17
N ALA A 159 -18.50 -2.36 -10.36
CA ALA A 159 -17.18 -2.95 -10.57
C ALA A 159 -16.69 -3.70 -9.34
N TRP A 160 -16.96 -3.16 -8.14
CA TRP A 160 -16.61 -3.80 -6.89
C TRP A 160 -17.37 -5.10 -6.68
N ASP A 161 -18.69 -5.09 -6.84
CA ASP A 161 -19.52 -6.28 -6.64
C ASP A 161 -19.19 -7.40 -7.66
N ALA A 162 -18.74 -7.04 -8.86
CA ALA A 162 -18.36 -8.00 -9.89
C ALA A 162 -16.98 -8.65 -9.65
N ARG A 163 -15.98 -7.91 -9.16
CA ARG A 163 -14.56 -8.35 -9.11
C ARG A 163 -13.78 -7.89 -7.88
N GLY A 164 -14.43 -7.21 -6.94
CA GLY A 164 -13.76 -6.67 -5.76
C GLY A 164 -13.32 -7.75 -4.78
N VAL A 165 -12.11 -7.63 -4.28
CA VAL A 165 -11.53 -8.49 -3.24
C VAL A 165 -11.16 -7.65 -2.01
N THR A 166 -11.68 -8.03 -0.86
CA THR A 166 -11.26 -7.41 0.40
C THR A 166 -10.00 -8.11 0.93
N LEU A 167 -8.85 -7.42 0.89
CA LEU A 167 -7.62 -7.85 1.52
C LEU A 167 -7.45 -7.07 2.83
N ARG A 168 -7.72 -7.74 3.95
CA ARG A 168 -7.61 -7.13 5.28
C ARG A 168 -6.15 -6.91 5.67
N ASN A 169 -5.88 -5.80 6.35
CA ASN A 169 -4.56 -5.58 6.95
C ASN A 169 -4.30 -6.66 8.00
N ALA A 170 -3.15 -7.32 7.89
CA ALA A 170 -2.71 -8.35 8.82
C ALA A 170 -1.59 -7.84 9.72
N ILE A 171 -1.52 -8.39 10.93
CA ILE A 171 -0.45 -8.18 11.89
C ILE A 171 0.09 -9.53 12.38
N ASP A 172 1.32 -9.53 12.86
CA ASP A 172 1.93 -10.68 13.52
C ASP A 172 1.33 -10.82 14.93
N LEU A 173 0.43 -11.78 15.11
CA LEU A 173 -0.31 -11.99 16.36
C LEU A 173 0.61 -12.39 17.51
N ASP A 174 1.73 -13.07 17.26
CA ASP A 174 2.67 -13.48 18.31
C ASP A 174 3.36 -12.25 18.94
N ARG A 175 3.57 -11.20 18.15
CA ARG A 175 4.12 -9.93 18.62
C ARG A 175 3.09 -9.08 19.39
N PHE A 176 1.83 -9.16 19.01
CA PHE A 176 0.75 -8.32 19.54
C PHE A 176 -0.24 -9.07 20.45
N GLY A 177 0.08 -10.32 20.80
CA GLY A 177 -0.71 -11.12 21.74
C GLY A 177 -0.78 -10.49 23.15
N TYR A 178 -1.88 -10.75 23.84
CA TYR A 178 -2.06 -10.27 25.21
C TYR A 178 -1.03 -10.91 26.15
N ARG A 179 -0.29 -10.07 26.91
CA ARG A 179 0.74 -10.48 27.85
C ARG A 179 0.42 -9.96 29.27
N PRO A 180 -0.24 -10.76 30.13
CA PRO A 180 -0.71 -10.31 31.44
C PRO A 180 0.40 -9.76 32.33
N GLN A 181 1.58 -10.42 32.33
CA GLN A 181 2.72 -9.99 33.15
C GLN A 181 3.30 -8.64 32.69
N VAL A 182 3.44 -8.44 31.37
CA VAL A 182 3.87 -7.15 30.80
C VAL A 182 2.86 -6.05 31.12
N ARG A 183 1.57 -6.37 31.01
CA ARG A 183 0.49 -5.45 31.37
C ARG A 183 0.57 -5.06 32.85
N ALA A 184 0.69 -6.01 33.76
CA ALA A 184 0.79 -5.74 35.21
C ALA A 184 2.00 -4.85 35.53
N LYS A 185 3.17 -5.18 34.98
CA LYS A 185 4.40 -4.39 35.14
C LYS A 185 4.22 -2.94 34.67
N LEU A 186 3.74 -2.73 33.44
CA LEU A 186 3.57 -1.39 32.88
C LEU A 186 2.50 -0.58 33.63
N ARG A 187 1.41 -1.22 34.05
CA ARG A 187 0.39 -0.54 34.86
C ARG A 187 0.91 -0.07 36.22
N ALA A 188 1.73 -0.86 36.88
CA ALA A 188 2.40 -0.46 38.12
C ALA A 188 3.40 0.68 37.88
N GLU A 189 4.23 0.56 36.85
CA GLU A 189 5.24 1.56 36.47
C GLU A 189 4.62 2.94 36.17
N TYR A 190 3.49 2.97 35.46
CA TYR A 190 2.81 4.21 35.07
C TYR A 190 1.70 4.65 36.08
N GLY A 191 1.52 3.98 37.21
CA GLY A 191 0.47 4.32 38.19
C GLY A 191 -0.96 4.19 37.66
N LEU A 192 -1.23 3.14 36.86
CA LEU A 192 -2.49 2.95 36.15
C LEU A 192 -3.33 1.75 36.68
N ASN A 193 -2.97 1.21 37.86
CA ASN A 193 -3.55 -0.05 38.34
C ASN A 193 -5.09 -0.02 38.41
N ASP A 194 -5.63 1.07 38.93
CA ASP A 194 -7.08 1.25 39.17
C ASP A 194 -7.76 2.11 38.09
N LYS A 195 -7.12 2.33 36.95
CA LYS A 195 -7.61 3.20 35.89
C LYS A 195 -8.08 2.44 34.66
N LEU A 196 -9.18 2.89 34.06
CA LEU A 196 -9.47 2.56 32.67
C LEU A 196 -8.49 3.31 31.78
N VAL A 197 -7.75 2.56 30.92
CA VAL A 197 -6.78 3.15 30.00
C VAL A 197 -7.29 2.99 28.58
N VAL A 198 -7.51 4.12 27.91
CA VAL A 198 -7.80 4.19 26.48
C VAL A 198 -6.56 4.72 25.77
N GLY A 199 -6.05 3.97 24.81
CA GLY A 199 -4.83 4.33 24.06
C GLY A 199 -5.11 4.54 22.59
N CYS A 200 -4.43 5.54 21.99
CA CYS A 200 -4.43 5.76 20.55
C CYS A 200 -2.98 5.90 20.05
N VAL A 201 -2.57 4.98 19.18
CA VAL A 201 -1.25 5.02 18.53
C VAL A 201 -1.46 5.43 17.08
N ALA A 202 -1.27 6.71 16.78
CA ALA A 202 -1.48 7.25 15.43
C ALA A 202 -0.68 8.53 15.21
N ARG A 203 -0.50 8.92 13.93
CA ARG A 203 0.07 10.23 13.59
C ARG A 203 -0.89 11.34 14.03
N LEU A 204 -0.35 12.47 14.53
CA LEU A 204 -1.15 13.66 14.88
C LEU A 204 -1.62 14.35 13.60
N MET A 205 -2.76 13.89 13.09
CA MET A 205 -3.38 14.38 11.85
C MET A 205 -4.91 14.43 12.02
N ALA A 206 -5.56 15.38 11.35
CA ALA A 206 -7.03 15.54 11.37
C ALA A 206 -7.77 14.22 11.02
N GLN A 207 -7.24 13.43 10.08
CA GLN A 207 -7.80 12.11 9.71
C GLN A 207 -7.89 11.13 10.90
N LYS A 208 -7.03 11.26 11.92
CA LYS A 208 -7.00 10.37 13.10
C LYS A 208 -7.91 10.84 14.23
N ASN A 209 -8.46 12.06 14.10
CA ASN A 209 -9.50 12.62 14.95
C ASN A 209 -9.23 12.48 16.47
N HIS A 210 -8.00 12.85 16.89
CA HIS A 210 -7.59 12.77 18.30
C HIS A 210 -8.44 13.65 19.21
N THR A 211 -8.97 14.80 18.71
CA THR A 211 -9.89 15.66 19.43
C THR A 211 -11.12 14.89 19.90
N ARG A 212 -11.74 14.10 19.00
CA ARG A 212 -12.91 13.28 19.35
C ARG A 212 -12.62 12.22 20.42
N LEU A 213 -11.36 11.79 20.55
CA LEU A 213 -10.94 10.85 21.59
C LEU A 213 -10.83 11.53 22.97
N LEU A 214 -10.51 12.84 22.99
CA LEU A 214 -10.32 13.62 24.22
C LEU A 214 -11.59 14.25 24.73
N ASP A 215 -12.62 14.42 23.88
CA ASP A 215 -13.98 14.85 24.22
C ASP A 215 -14.79 13.71 24.86
#